data_2dd4edf7dbc5068ac6eaab4afa8a0685
#
_entry.id   2dd4edf7dbc5068ac6eaab4afa8a0685
#
_cell.length_a   1.000
_cell.length_b   1.000
_cell.length_c   1.000
_cell.angle_alpha   90.00
_cell.angle_beta   90.00
_cell.angle_gamma   90.00
#
_symmetry.space_group_name_H-M   'P 1'
#
loop_
_entity.id
_entity.type
_entity.pdbx_description
1 polymer ?
#
loop_
_entity_poly.entity_id
_entity_poly.type
_entity_poly.pdbx_seq_one_letter_code
_entity_poly.pdbx_strand_id
1 'polypeptide(L)'
;MLYLSTRGHADRKRFCDILLEGLAPDGGLYLPEHYPQIDAARLGELRSIYKEQGYAALAFEILSLYIDDIPAEDLRALCAKTYTQQVFGTAEITPLRQLEDGLWLEALSNGPTLAFKDMAMQLLGNLFEYELGRRGEELNILGATSGDTGSAAEYAMRGKKGVRVFMTSPRGRMSPFQQAQMFSLQDVNIHNIAIEGVFDDCQDIVKAVSNDHAFKAKYKIGTVNSINWARLLAQVVYYFAGYLQATQSNDQKVSFTVPSGNFGNICAGHVARQMGLPIARLVVATNENDVLDEFFRTGAYVVRGSEHTYETSSPSMDISKASNFERFVFDLLGRDGQATRELFAEGVARQGRFDLGGNPLFQEAAARYGFVSGKSTHADRLATIRDTFERFGTMIDTHTADGVKVAREQLQSGVPMIVLETALPIKFAATIEEALGRLPDRPAKFEGIEDLPKRVTDLPADAEQVKAYIARHCD
;
A
#
# COMPACT_ATOMS: atom_id res chain seq x y z
N MET A 1 -22.81 -0.06 6.56
CA MET A 1 -21.73 0.96 6.45
C MET A 1 -21.87 1.70 5.13
N LEU A 2 -21.91 3.02 5.20
CA LEU A 2 -21.89 3.88 4.02
C LEU A 2 -20.54 4.61 3.92
N TYR A 3 -20.19 4.98 2.70
CA TYR A 3 -18.91 5.63 2.37
C TYR A 3 -19.17 6.99 1.76
N LEU A 4 -18.32 7.95 2.09
CA LEU A 4 -18.39 9.33 1.64
C LEU A 4 -17.10 9.76 0.95
N SER A 5 -17.19 10.81 0.13
CA SER A 5 -16.03 11.45 -0.48
C SER A 5 -15.37 12.44 0.47
N THR A 6 -14.05 12.46 0.50
CA THR A 6 -13.25 13.45 1.23
C THR A 6 -13.46 14.89 0.75
N ARG A 7 -14.05 15.10 -0.42
CA ARG A 7 -14.28 16.43 -1.01
C ARG A 7 -15.74 16.90 -0.96
N GLY A 8 -16.57 16.19 -0.20
CA GLY A 8 -17.92 16.64 0.14
C GLY A 8 -19.00 16.30 -0.89
N HIS A 9 -18.75 15.36 -1.82
CA HIS A 9 -19.80 14.85 -2.71
C HIS A 9 -20.97 14.31 -1.88
N ALA A 10 -22.19 14.62 -2.29
CA ALA A 10 -23.39 14.31 -1.51
C ALA A 10 -23.73 12.81 -1.46
N ASP A 11 -23.36 12.06 -2.49
CA ASP A 11 -23.71 10.65 -2.59
C ASP A 11 -23.01 9.81 -1.53
N ARG A 12 -23.77 8.85 -1.02
CA ARG A 12 -23.28 7.80 -0.13
C ARG A 12 -23.32 6.47 -0.88
N LYS A 13 -22.23 5.73 -0.81
CA LYS A 13 -22.03 4.46 -1.53
C LYS A 13 -21.86 3.31 -0.57
N ARG A 14 -22.15 2.10 -1.05
CA ARG A 14 -21.83 0.86 -0.35
C ARG A 14 -20.44 0.36 -0.72
N PHE A 15 -19.90 -0.57 0.05
CA PHE A 15 -18.54 -1.07 -0.17
C PHE A 15 -18.35 -1.67 -1.57
N CYS A 16 -19.26 -2.53 -2.03
CA CYS A 16 -19.11 -3.18 -3.33
C CYS A 16 -19.17 -2.20 -4.51
N ASP A 17 -19.84 -1.06 -4.36
CA ASP A 17 -19.85 -0.01 -5.37
C ASP A 17 -18.50 0.70 -5.44
N ILE A 18 -17.93 1.09 -4.30
CA ILE A 18 -16.63 1.79 -4.27
C ILE A 18 -15.46 0.88 -4.58
N LEU A 19 -15.59 -0.43 -4.33
CA LEU A 19 -14.59 -1.44 -4.71
C LEU A 19 -14.26 -1.38 -6.20
N LEU A 20 -15.28 -1.26 -7.03
CA LEU A 20 -15.15 -1.23 -8.50
C LEU A 20 -14.91 0.19 -9.03
N GLU A 21 -15.44 1.20 -8.37
CA GLU A 21 -15.36 2.60 -8.80
C GLU A 21 -13.99 3.23 -8.52
N GLY A 22 -13.43 2.99 -7.34
CA GLY A 22 -12.12 3.49 -6.92
C GLY A 22 -12.15 4.93 -6.40
N LEU A 23 -12.34 5.93 -7.28
CA LEU A 23 -12.42 7.36 -6.94
C LEU A 23 -13.87 7.84 -6.88
N ALA A 24 -14.11 8.85 -6.04
CA ALA A 24 -15.38 9.55 -6.02
C ALA A 24 -15.54 10.47 -7.26
N PRO A 25 -16.79 10.79 -7.65
CA PRO A 25 -17.06 11.63 -8.84
C PRO A 25 -16.44 13.03 -8.79
N ASP A 26 -16.24 13.57 -7.59
CA ASP A 26 -15.60 14.88 -7.37
C ASP A 26 -14.06 14.81 -7.29
N GLY A 27 -13.48 13.66 -7.58
CA GLY A 27 -12.03 13.41 -7.47
C GLY A 27 -11.54 13.14 -6.07
N GLY A 28 -12.43 13.13 -5.08
CA GLY A 28 -12.12 12.77 -3.69
C GLY A 28 -11.90 11.28 -3.49
N LEU A 29 -11.44 10.93 -2.31
CA LEU A 29 -11.22 9.55 -1.89
C LEU A 29 -12.39 9.08 -1.02
N TYR A 30 -12.68 7.78 -1.05
CA TYR A 30 -13.70 7.22 -0.19
C TYR A 30 -13.17 6.89 1.20
N LEU A 31 -13.97 7.23 2.20
CA LEU A 31 -13.83 6.84 3.60
C LEU A 31 -15.19 6.39 4.15
N PRO A 32 -15.21 5.51 5.19
CA PRO A 32 -16.46 5.20 5.87
C PRO A 32 -17.00 6.45 6.57
N GLU A 33 -18.31 6.56 6.72
CA GLU A 33 -18.95 7.66 7.43
C GLU A 33 -18.45 7.81 8.87
N HIS A 34 -18.12 6.68 9.51
CA HIS A 34 -17.53 6.63 10.84
C HIS A 34 -16.59 5.41 10.92
N TYR A 35 -15.61 5.48 11.81
CA TYR A 35 -14.78 4.33 12.13
C TYR A 35 -15.46 3.48 13.22
N PRO A 36 -15.71 2.19 12.97
CA PRO A 36 -16.20 1.26 14.00
C PRO A 36 -15.30 1.29 15.23
N GLN A 37 -15.90 1.31 16.42
CA GLN A 37 -15.14 1.37 17.67
C GLN A 37 -14.94 -0.02 18.26
N ILE A 38 -13.72 -0.29 18.70
CA ILE A 38 -13.32 -1.52 19.36
C ILE A 38 -12.86 -1.16 20.77
N ASP A 39 -13.66 -1.51 21.77
CA ASP A 39 -13.31 -1.31 23.18
C ASP A 39 -12.37 -2.44 23.69
N ALA A 40 -11.93 -2.32 24.93
CA ALA A 40 -11.02 -3.29 25.54
C ALA A 40 -11.61 -4.72 25.59
N ALA A 41 -12.93 -4.85 25.79
CA ALA A 41 -13.60 -6.13 25.82
C ALA A 41 -13.59 -6.80 24.42
N ARG A 42 -13.95 -6.01 23.39
CA ARG A 42 -13.91 -6.51 22.01
C ARG A 42 -12.49 -6.80 21.54
N LEU A 43 -11.52 -6.01 21.96
CA LEU A 43 -10.10 -6.29 21.67
C LEU A 43 -9.64 -7.60 22.31
N GLY A 44 -10.14 -7.92 23.51
CA GLY A 44 -9.92 -9.21 24.17
C GLY A 44 -10.50 -10.38 23.40
N GLU A 45 -11.70 -10.23 22.84
CA GLU A 45 -12.30 -11.25 21.95
C GLU A 45 -11.46 -11.45 20.68
N LEU A 46 -11.03 -10.36 20.04
CA LEU A 46 -10.15 -10.42 18.86
C LEU A 46 -8.83 -11.12 19.16
N ARG A 47 -8.26 -10.89 20.34
CA ARG A 47 -7.05 -11.58 20.81
C ARG A 47 -7.25 -13.08 20.87
N SER A 48 -8.37 -13.53 21.45
CA SER A 48 -8.71 -14.95 21.51
C SER A 48 -8.92 -15.55 20.13
N ILE A 49 -9.68 -14.88 19.27
CA ILE A 49 -9.95 -15.33 17.89
C ILE A 49 -8.64 -15.46 17.11
N TYR A 50 -7.77 -14.44 17.19
CA TYR A 50 -6.47 -14.46 16.50
C TYR A 50 -5.59 -15.61 16.98
N LYS A 51 -5.52 -15.82 18.31
CA LYS A 51 -4.74 -16.90 18.91
C LYS A 51 -5.23 -18.29 18.53
N GLU A 52 -6.54 -18.49 18.49
CA GLU A 52 -7.15 -19.80 18.28
C GLU A 52 -7.37 -20.12 16.81
N GLN A 53 -7.71 -19.12 15.99
CA GLN A 53 -8.17 -19.30 14.60
C GLN A 53 -7.25 -18.65 13.56
N GLY A 54 -6.33 -17.79 13.98
CA GLY A 54 -5.33 -17.19 13.10
C GLY A 54 -5.75 -15.92 12.35
N TYR A 55 -4.91 -15.54 11.39
CA TYR A 55 -5.01 -14.25 10.69
C TYR A 55 -6.29 -14.12 9.85
N ALA A 56 -6.68 -15.16 9.10
CA ALA A 56 -7.87 -15.09 8.24
C ALA A 56 -9.15 -14.83 9.05
N ALA A 57 -9.26 -15.41 10.24
CA ALA A 57 -10.38 -15.18 11.16
C ALA A 57 -10.36 -13.74 11.71
N LEU A 58 -9.19 -13.23 12.09
CA LEU A 58 -9.04 -11.84 12.49
C LEU A 58 -9.42 -10.89 11.34
N ALA A 59 -8.98 -11.18 10.12
CA ALA A 59 -9.33 -10.41 8.93
C ALA A 59 -10.85 -10.35 8.73
N PHE A 60 -11.54 -11.47 8.86
CA PHE A 60 -12.99 -11.48 8.76
C PHE A 60 -13.65 -10.59 9.82
N GLU A 61 -13.21 -10.67 11.08
CA GLU A 61 -13.78 -9.87 12.18
C GLU A 61 -13.60 -8.35 11.93
N ILE A 62 -12.44 -7.93 11.42
CA ILE A 62 -12.19 -6.53 11.10
C ILE A 62 -12.96 -6.09 9.85
N LEU A 63 -12.85 -6.85 8.77
CA LEU A 63 -13.47 -6.48 7.48
C LEU A 63 -14.99 -6.47 7.56
N SER A 64 -15.61 -7.35 8.34
CA SER A 64 -17.07 -7.41 8.51
C SER A 64 -17.67 -6.15 9.15
N LEU A 65 -16.85 -5.36 9.86
CA LEU A 65 -17.27 -4.07 10.41
C LEU A 65 -17.49 -3.00 9.32
N TYR A 66 -16.85 -3.18 8.17
CA TYR A 66 -16.83 -2.24 7.05
C TYR A 66 -17.61 -2.73 5.82
N ILE A 67 -17.70 -4.04 5.66
CA ILE A 67 -18.30 -4.70 4.49
C ILE A 67 -19.58 -5.41 4.94
N ASP A 68 -20.72 -4.78 4.71
CA ASP A 68 -22.03 -5.30 5.09
C ASP A 68 -22.93 -5.65 3.89
N ASP A 69 -22.43 -5.49 2.67
CA ASP A 69 -23.09 -5.81 1.41
C ASP A 69 -22.52 -7.06 0.71
N ILE A 70 -21.68 -7.80 1.41
CA ILE A 70 -21.28 -9.17 1.08
C ILE A 70 -21.82 -10.08 2.19
N PRO A 71 -22.53 -11.18 1.89
CA PRO A 71 -22.96 -12.13 2.91
C PRO A 71 -21.79 -12.59 3.79
N ALA A 72 -22.01 -12.68 5.09
CA ALA A 72 -20.95 -12.98 6.07
C ALA A 72 -20.21 -14.30 5.75
N GLU A 73 -20.92 -15.32 5.32
CA GLU A 73 -20.32 -16.60 4.94
C GLU A 73 -19.37 -16.46 3.74
N ASP A 74 -19.76 -15.66 2.76
CA ASP A 74 -18.96 -15.41 1.57
C ASP A 74 -17.72 -14.58 1.91
N LEU A 75 -17.86 -13.55 2.76
CA LEU A 75 -16.73 -12.76 3.23
C LEU A 75 -15.74 -13.60 4.04
N ARG A 76 -16.24 -14.48 4.90
CA ARG A 76 -15.41 -15.43 5.65
C ARG A 76 -14.64 -16.35 4.71
N ALA A 77 -15.29 -16.88 3.69
CA ALA A 77 -14.67 -17.74 2.69
C ALA A 77 -13.60 -16.98 1.88
N LEU A 78 -13.84 -15.72 1.52
CA LEU A 78 -12.86 -14.86 0.84
C LEU A 78 -11.62 -14.62 1.69
N CYS A 79 -11.78 -14.34 2.98
CA CYS A 79 -10.66 -14.19 3.92
C CYS A 79 -9.86 -15.50 4.06
N ALA A 80 -10.55 -16.62 4.22
CA ALA A 80 -9.92 -17.94 4.35
C ALA A 80 -9.15 -18.36 3.09
N LYS A 81 -9.67 -18.02 1.91
CA LYS A 81 -9.01 -18.25 0.62
C LYS A 81 -7.78 -17.37 0.43
N THR A 82 -7.82 -16.13 0.91
CA THR A 82 -6.76 -15.14 0.71
C THR A 82 -5.57 -15.37 1.63
N TYR A 83 -5.83 -15.46 2.93
CA TYR A 83 -4.77 -15.45 3.95
C TYR A 83 -4.45 -16.88 4.39
N THR A 84 -3.66 -17.55 3.58
CA THR A 84 -3.23 -18.93 3.79
C THR A 84 -1.70 -19.03 3.89
N GLN A 85 -1.22 -20.05 4.57
CA GLN A 85 0.21 -20.35 4.60
C GLN A 85 0.76 -20.63 3.19
N GLN A 86 -0.02 -21.22 2.31
CA GLN A 86 0.38 -21.49 0.93
C GLN A 86 0.68 -20.20 0.17
N VAL A 87 -0.13 -19.16 0.36
CA VAL A 87 0.04 -17.86 -0.32
C VAL A 87 1.13 -17.02 0.34
N PHE A 88 1.17 -16.97 1.67
CA PHE A 88 2.03 -16.06 2.44
C PHE A 88 3.25 -16.73 3.10
N GLY A 89 3.50 -18.00 2.81
CA GLY A 89 4.74 -18.68 3.20
C GLY A 89 4.84 -19.09 4.68
N THR A 90 3.99 -18.56 5.53
CA THR A 90 3.94 -18.87 6.97
C THR A 90 2.51 -18.90 7.50
N ALA A 91 2.26 -19.72 8.52
CA ALA A 91 0.94 -19.84 9.13
C ALA A 91 0.51 -18.55 9.84
N GLU A 92 1.44 -17.77 10.36
CA GLU A 92 1.18 -16.51 11.04
C GLU A 92 0.81 -15.37 10.08
N ILE A 93 1.04 -15.52 8.79
CA ILE A 93 0.82 -14.54 7.72
C ILE A 93 1.72 -13.29 7.86
N THR A 94 1.66 -12.63 9.02
CA THR A 94 2.48 -11.44 9.34
C THR A 94 3.25 -11.66 10.65
N PRO A 95 4.20 -12.60 10.68
CA PRO A 95 4.92 -12.91 11.92
C PRO A 95 5.70 -11.71 12.44
N LEU A 96 5.64 -11.52 13.76
CA LEU A 96 6.40 -10.51 14.48
C LEU A 96 7.65 -11.14 15.05
N ARG A 97 8.80 -10.51 14.84
CA ARG A 97 10.07 -10.93 15.43
C ARG A 97 10.79 -9.76 16.08
N GLN A 98 11.40 -10.00 17.20
CA GLN A 98 12.22 -8.99 17.86
C GLN A 98 13.55 -8.82 17.11
N LEU A 99 13.89 -7.58 16.79
CA LEU A 99 15.18 -7.23 16.20
C LEU A 99 16.19 -6.89 17.29
N GLU A 100 15.81 -5.97 18.17
CA GLU A 100 16.58 -5.57 19.34
C GLU A 100 15.63 -5.19 20.49
N ASP A 101 16.17 -4.87 21.66
CA ASP A 101 15.33 -4.51 22.79
C ASP A 101 14.42 -3.33 22.47
N GLY A 102 13.12 -3.53 22.66
CA GLY A 102 12.09 -2.54 22.38
C GLY A 102 11.75 -2.33 20.90
N LEU A 103 12.43 -3.02 19.97
CA LEU A 103 12.19 -2.87 18.52
C LEU A 103 11.92 -4.21 17.84
N TRP A 104 10.81 -4.24 17.10
CA TRP A 104 10.29 -5.43 16.45
C TRP A 104 10.10 -5.19 14.95
N LEU A 105 10.18 -6.27 14.17
CA LEU A 105 9.79 -6.27 12.75
C LEU A 105 8.53 -7.08 12.56
N GLU A 106 7.53 -6.52 11.91
CA GLU A 106 6.38 -7.27 11.41
C GLU A 106 6.59 -7.59 9.94
N ALA A 107 6.66 -8.88 9.61
CA ALA A 107 6.98 -9.36 8.28
C ALA A 107 5.73 -9.32 7.39
N LEU A 108 5.65 -8.35 6.50
CA LEU A 108 4.55 -8.18 5.55
C LEU A 108 4.89 -8.69 4.14
N SER A 109 6.12 -9.15 3.92
CA SER A 109 6.70 -9.33 2.58
C SER A 109 6.87 -10.81 2.18
N ASN A 110 6.18 -11.73 2.84
CA ASN A 110 6.26 -13.16 2.57
C ASN A 110 5.27 -13.66 1.51
N GLY A 111 4.52 -12.76 0.92
CA GLY A 111 3.52 -13.07 -0.09
C GLY A 111 4.12 -13.45 -1.45
N PRO A 112 3.27 -13.59 -2.48
CA PRO A 112 3.69 -14.07 -3.79
C PRO A 112 4.80 -13.26 -4.46
N THR A 113 4.86 -11.95 -4.23
CA THR A 113 5.82 -11.07 -4.90
C THR A 113 6.87 -10.46 -3.98
N LEU A 114 6.89 -10.84 -2.71
CA LEU A 114 7.87 -10.42 -1.70
C LEU A 114 7.84 -8.91 -1.39
N ALA A 115 6.67 -8.30 -1.49
CA ALA A 115 6.40 -6.94 -1.05
C ALA A 115 5.09 -6.88 -0.26
N PHE A 116 4.97 -5.93 0.67
CA PHE A 116 3.78 -5.78 1.53
C PHE A 116 2.48 -5.57 0.74
N LYS A 117 2.58 -5.11 -0.49
CA LYS A 117 1.45 -4.87 -1.39
C LYS A 117 0.62 -6.13 -1.64
N ASP A 118 1.23 -7.31 -1.54
CA ASP A 118 0.53 -8.59 -1.63
C ASP A 118 -0.58 -8.74 -0.59
N MET A 119 -0.39 -8.17 0.61
CA MET A 119 -1.37 -8.25 1.69
C MET A 119 -2.74 -7.70 1.29
N ALA A 120 -2.75 -6.61 0.56
CA ALA A 120 -3.97 -5.99 0.06
C ALA A 120 -4.39 -6.51 -1.33
N MET A 121 -3.42 -6.71 -2.23
CA MET A 121 -3.71 -7.10 -3.62
C MET A 121 -4.32 -8.50 -3.71
N GLN A 122 -3.88 -9.45 -2.89
CA GLN A 122 -4.45 -10.80 -2.89
C GLN A 122 -5.94 -10.78 -2.49
N LEU A 123 -6.30 -10.00 -1.49
CA LEU A 123 -7.70 -9.80 -1.11
C LEU A 123 -8.48 -9.09 -2.21
N LEU A 124 -7.91 -8.03 -2.80
CA LEU A 124 -8.54 -7.26 -3.86
C LEU A 124 -8.86 -8.14 -5.08
N GLY A 125 -7.94 -9.02 -5.47
CA GLY A 125 -8.16 -9.96 -6.57
C GLY A 125 -9.35 -10.89 -6.31
N ASN A 126 -9.45 -11.43 -5.12
CA ASN A 126 -10.54 -12.29 -4.71
C ASN A 126 -11.88 -11.53 -4.60
N LEU A 127 -11.86 -10.30 -4.09
CA LEU A 127 -13.04 -9.44 -4.04
C LEU A 127 -13.54 -9.05 -5.45
N PHE A 128 -12.64 -8.72 -6.37
CA PHE A 128 -12.99 -8.39 -7.75
C PHE A 128 -13.65 -9.59 -8.45
N GLU A 129 -13.03 -10.77 -8.40
CA GLU A 129 -13.60 -11.97 -9.01
C GLU A 129 -14.99 -12.28 -8.44
N TYR A 130 -15.16 -12.18 -7.13
CA TYR A 130 -16.43 -12.41 -6.45
C TYR A 130 -17.51 -11.41 -6.91
N GLU A 131 -17.23 -10.13 -6.84
CA GLU A 131 -18.22 -9.08 -7.14
C GLU A 131 -18.56 -8.97 -8.63
N LEU A 132 -17.55 -9.09 -9.49
CA LEU A 132 -17.77 -9.13 -10.93
C LEU A 132 -18.59 -10.35 -11.36
N GLY A 133 -18.34 -11.51 -10.76
CA GLY A 133 -19.13 -12.71 -10.97
C GLY A 133 -20.59 -12.53 -10.54
N ARG A 134 -20.82 -11.90 -9.38
CA ARG A 134 -22.14 -11.60 -8.85
C ARG A 134 -22.93 -10.63 -9.75
N ARG A 135 -22.24 -9.67 -10.37
CA ARG A 135 -22.84 -8.69 -11.29
C ARG A 135 -22.93 -9.15 -12.73
N GLY A 136 -22.24 -10.22 -13.11
CA GLY A 136 -22.11 -10.62 -14.51
C GLY A 136 -21.32 -9.62 -15.34
N GLU A 137 -20.33 -8.95 -14.75
CA GLU A 137 -19.52 -7.91 -15.38
C GLU A 137 -18.06 -8.35 -15.54
N GLU A 138 -17.33 -7.63 -16.39
CA GLU A 138 -15.89 -7.75 -16.58
C GLU A 138 -15.18 -6.44 -16.25
N LEU A 139 -13.89 -6.52 -15.93
CA LEU A 139 -13.03 -5.39 -15.64
C LEU A 139 -11.68 -5.57 -16.34
N ASN A 140 -11.23 -4.53 -17.03
CA ASN A 140 -9.91 -4.46 -17.62
C ASN A 140 -9.09 -3.43 -16.83
N ILE A 141 -8.11 -3.91 -16.09
CA ILE A 141 -7.26 -3.09 -15.26
C ILE A 141 -6.13 -2.53 -16.12
N LEU A 142 -6.00 -1.21 -16.16
CA LEU A 142 -4.88 -0.53 -16.78
C LEU A 142 -4.07 0.16 -15.69
N GLY A 143 -2.78 -0.12 -15.63
CA GLY A 143 -1.89 0.43 -14.62
C GLY A 143 -0.54 0.83 -15.19
N ALA A 144 0.16 1.69 -14.45
CA ALA A 144 1.57 2.01 -14.63
C ALA A 144 2.34 1.57 -13.39
N THR A 145 3.51 0.99 -13.59
CA THR A 145 4.32 0.48 -12.49
C THR A 145 5.81 0.78 -12.65
N SER A 146 6.49 0.96 -11.53
CA SER A 146 7.95 0.90 -11.43
C SER A 146 8.46 -0.48 -11.00
N GLY A 147 7.56 -1.44 -10.75
CA GLY A 147 7.88 -2.83 -10.44
C GLY A 147 7.00 -3.48 -9.37
N ASP A 148 6.98 -2.98 -8.14
CA ASP A 148 6.32 -3.66 -7.02
C ASP A 148 4.79 -3.69 -7.10
N THR A 149 4.18 -2.57 -7.47
CA THR A 149 2.72 -2.50 -7.61
C THR A 149 2.24 -3.39 -8.76
N GLY A 150 2.94 -3.35 -9.90
CA GLY A 150 2.60 -4.18 -11.05
C GLY A 150 2.76 -5.66 -10.76
N SER A 151 3.86 -6.07 -10.15
CA SER A 151 4.08 -7.46 -9.74
C SER A 151 2.96 -7.95 -8.82
N ALA A 152 2.64 -7.20 -7.78
CA ALA A 152 1.60 -7.57 -6.82
C ALA A 152 0.21 -7.66 -7.47
N ALA A 153 -0.13 -6.71 -8.34
CA ALA A 153 -1.40 -6.72 -9.07
C ALA A 153 -1.52 -7.93 -10.00
N GLU A 154 -0.48 -8.21 -10.78
CA GLU A 154 -0.49 -9.33 -11.72
C GLU A 154 -0.60 -10.68 -11.01
N TYR A 155 0.16 -10.90 -9.95
CA TYR A 155 0.08 -12.15 -9.17
C TYR A 155 -1.24 -12.30 -8.44
N ALA A 156 -1.90 -11.22 -8.07
CA ALA A 156 -3.23 -11.24 -7.46
C ALA A 156 -4.34 -11.53 -8.48
N MET A 157 -4.19 -11.04 -9.70
CA MET A 157 -5.26 -11.09 -10.73
C MET A 157 -5.09 -12.25 -11.71
N ARG A 158 -3.90 -12.88 -11.76
CA ARG A 158 -3.65 -14.00 -12.68
C ARG A 158 -4.68 -15.11 -12.54
N GLY A 159 -5.22 -15.56 -13.66
CA GLY A 159 -6.22 -16.62 -13.69
C GLY A 159 -7.60 -16.27 -13.12
N LYS A 160 -7.83 -15.03 -12.70
CA LYS A 160 -9.12 -14.59 -12.17
C LYS A 160 -10.14 -14.40 -13.30
N LYS A 161 -11.35 -14.92 -13.10
CA LYS A 161 -12.45 -14.77 -14.05
C LYS A 161 -12.97 -13.33 -14.04
N GLY A 162 -13.24 -12.80 -15.24
CA GLY A 162 -13.78 -11.46 -15.40
C GLY A 162 -12.76 -10.33 -15.26
N VAL A 163 -11.47 -10.63 -15.03
CA VAL A 163 -10.42 -9.63 -14.86
C VAL A 163 -9.34 -9.83 -15.91
N ARG A 164 -8.97 -8.78 -16.62
CA ARG A 164 -7.74 -8.70 -17.43
C ARG A 164 -6.86 -7.58 -16.89
N VAL A 165 -5.56 -7.76 -16.95
CA VAL A 165 -4.57 -6.75 -16.51
C VAL A 165 -3.73 -6.33 -17.70
N PHE A 166 -3.66 -5.02 -17.92
CA PHE A 166 -2.77 -4.36 -18.87
C PHE A 166 -1.84 -3.46 -18.05
N MET A 167 -0.60 -3.90 -17.85
CA MET A 167 0.35 -3.18 -17.02
C MET A 167 1.45 -2.56 -17.88
N THR A 168 1.54 -1.23 -17.84
CA THR A 168 2.61 -0.48 -18.51
C THR A 168 3.79 -0.30 -17.56
N SER A 169 5.00 -0.44 -18.10
CA SER A 169 6.24 -0.23 -17.37
C SER A 169 7.28 0.44 -18.26
N PRO A 170 8.21 1.23 -17.71
CA PRO A 170 9.26 1.86 -18.49
C PRO A 170 10.28 0.82 -18.92
N ARG A 171 10.51 0.71 -20.23
CA ARG A 171 11.39 -0.29 -20.83
C ARG A 171 12.80 -0.22 -20.26
N GLY A 172 13.28 -1.36 -19.74
CA GLY A 172 14.64 -1.50 -19.22
C GLY A 172 14.94 -0.77 -17.91
N ARG A 173 13.92 -0.21 -17.22
CA ARG A 173 14.10 0.58 -15.99
C ARG A 173 13.84 -0.19 -14.69
N MET A 174 13.04 -1.27 -14.75
CA MET A 174 12.83 -2.13 -13.59
C MET A 174 14.06 -2.99 -13.30
N SER A 175 14.23 -3.43 -12.05
CA SER A 175 15.28 -4.39 -11.72
C SER A 175 15.10 -5.70 -12.49
N PRO A 176 16.18 -6.47 -12.76
CA PRO A 176 16.05 -7.77 -13.43
C PRO A 176 15.09 -8.71 -12.72
N PHE A 177 15.07 -8.70 -11.39
CA PHE A 177 14.17 -9.53 -10.60
C PHE A 177 12.70 -9.10 -10.78
N GLN A 178 12.40 -7.82 -10.76
CA GLN A 178 11.03 -7.31 -10.98
C GLN A 178 10.54 -7.59 -12.39
N GLN A 179 11.41 -7.42 -13.41
CA GLN A 179 11.08 -7.80 -14.79
C GLN A 179 10.76 -9.29 -14.89
N ALA A 180 11.57 -10.12 -14.26
CA ALA A 180 11.36 -11.57 -14.26
C ALA A 180 10.06 -11.97 -13.58
N GLN A 181 9.71 -11.35 -12.46
CA GLN A 181 8.43 -11.58 -11.78
C GLN A 181 7.24 -11.31 -12.69
N MET A 182 7.24 -10.19 -13.40
CA MET A 182 6.11 -9.78 -14.22
C MET A 182 6.10 -10.50 -15.57
N PHE A 183 7.20 -10.47 -16.29
CA PHE A 183 7.25 -10.90 -17.68
C PHE A 183 7.27 -12.43 -17.86
N SER A 184 7.60 -13.17 -16.81
CA SER A 184 7.54 -14.63 -16.83
C SER A 184 6.12 -15.19 -16.73
N LEU A 185 5.12 -14.37 -16.39
CA LEU A 185 3.74 -14.81 -16.32
C LEU A 185 3.18 -15.11 -17.71
N GLN A 186 2.60 -16.30 -17.86
CA GLN A 186 2.02 -16.79 -19.14
C GLN A 186 0.49 -16.82 -19.11
N ASP A 187 -0.13 -16.37 -18.03
CA ASP A 187 -1.58 -16.36 -17.86
C ASP A 187 -2.25 -15.49 -18.93
N VAL A 188 -3.30 -16.01 -19.55
CA VAL A 188 -3.96 -15.37 -20.70
C VAL A 188 -4.57 -13.99 -20.39
N ASN A 189 -4.89 -13.73 -19.11
CA ASN A 189 -5.47 -12.48 -18.65
C ASN A 189 -4.44 -11.44 -18.18
N ILE A 190 -3.14 -11.73 -18.27
CA ILE A 190 -2.07 -10.81 -17.87
C ILE A 190 -1.32 -10.33 -19.11
N HIS A 191 -1.27 -9.01 -19.28
CA HIS A 191 -0.61 -8.33 -20.39
C HIS A 191 0.39 -7.32 -19.89
N ASN A 192 1.67 -7.52 -20.26
CA ASN A 192 2.74 -6.58 -19.94
C ASN A 192 3.11 -5.76 -21.18
N ILE A 193 3.15 -4.45 -21.02
CA ILE A 193 3.49 -3.49 -22.08
C ILE A 193 4.69 -2.67 -21.61
N ALA A 194 5.84 -2.89 -22.22
CA ALA A 194 7.04 -2.10 -21.97
C ALA A 194 7.02 -0.86 -22.87
N ILE A 195 7.01 0.30 -22.23
CA ILE A 195 6.92 1.60 -22.91
C ILE A 195 8.32 2.17 -23.14
N GLU A 196 8.59 2.61 -24.35
CA GLU A 196 9.81 3.36 -24.70
C GLU A 196 9.75 4.74 -24.08
N GLY A 197 10.19 4.85 -22.81
CA GLY A 197 10.13 6.09 -22.04
C GLY A 197 10.45 5.85 -20.57
N VAL A 198 10.03 6.79 -19.73
CA VAL A 198 10.18 6.75 -18.28
C VAL A 198 8.85 6.45 -17.60
N PHE A 199 8.87 6.31 -16.28
CA PHE A 199 7.66 5.98 -15.53
C PHE A 199 6.54 7.03 -15.70
N ASP A 200 6.89 8.32 -15.78
CA ASP A 200 5.92 9.38 -15.99
C ASP A 200 5.19 9.23 -17.35
N ASP A 201 5.88 8.75 -18.40
CA ASP A 201 5.25 8.46 -19.68
C ASP A 201 4.20 7.36 -19.55
N CYS A 202 4.49 6.33 -18.75
CA CYS A 202 3.52 5.27 -18.46
C CYS A 202 2.29 5.81 -17.73
N GLN A 203 2.49 6.67 -16.74
CA GLN A 203 1.40 7.32 -16.01
C GLN A 203 0.56 8.24 -16.91
N ASP A 204 1.19 8.98 -17.79
CA ASP A 204 0.50 9.87 -18.72
C ASP A 204 -0.37 9.08 -19.71
N ILE A 205 0.10 7.93 -20.19
CA ILE A 205 -0.70 7.01 -21.00
C ILE A 205 -1.94 6.53 -20.23
N VAL A 206 -1.76 6.09 -18.99
CA VAL A 206 -2.88 5.64 -18.14
C VAL A 206 -3.91 6.76 -17.94
N LYS A 207 -3.45 7.98 -17.67
CA LYS A 207 -4.33 9.16 -17.56
C LYS A 207 -5.07 9.44 -18.86
N ALA A 208 -4.36 9.44 -19.99
CA ALA A 208 -4.96 9.72 -21.31
C ALA A 208 -6.04 8.69 -21.65
N VAL A 209 -5.79 7.40 -21.42
CA VAL A 209 -6.79 6.34 -21.65
C VAL A 209 -7.98 6.49 -20.70
N SER A 210 -7.73 6.79 -19.42
CA SER A 210 -8.78 6.98 -18.42
C SER A 210 -9.65 8.22 -18.67
N ASN A 211 -9.09 9.24 -19.31
CA ASN A 211 -9.80 10.47 -19.68
C ASN A 211 -10.61 10.32 -20.97
N ASP A 212 -10.33 9.30 -21.77
CA ASP A 212 -11.21 8.93 -22.89
C ASP A 212 -12.42 8.16 -22.35
N HIS A 213 -13.46 8.90 -21.98
CA HIS A 213 -14.64 8.34 -21.32
C HIS A 213 -15.38 7.29 -22.18
N ALA A 214 -15.39 7.47 -23.48
CA ALA A 214 -16.01 6.52 -24.40
C ALA A 214 -15.25 5.19 -24.45
N PHE A 215 -13.93 5.25 -24.54
CA PHE A 215 -13.06 4.08 -24.50
C PHE A 215 -13.14 3.38 -23.14
N LYS A 216 -13.03 4.14 -22.05
CA LYS A 216 -13.13 3.64 -20.68
C LYS A 216 -14.45 2.90 -20.44
N ALA A 217 -15.57 3.44 -20.90
CA ALA A 217 -16.89 2.82 -20.78
C ALA A 217 -17.01 1.55 -21.63
N LYS A 218 -16.55 1.59 -22.89
CA LYS A 218 -16.63 0.46 -23.82
C LYS A 218 -15.83 -0.73 -23.32
N TYR A 219 -14.59 -0.51 -22.88
CA TYR A 219 -13.66 -1.58 -22.48
C TYR A 219 -13.60 -1.81 -20.98
N LYS A 220 -14.49 -1.19 -20.20
CA LYS A 220 -14.55 -1.38 -18.74
C LYS A 220 -13.18 -1.18 -18.06
N ILE A 221 -12.54 -0.06 -18.37
CA ILE A 221 -11.22 0.26 -17.81
C ILE A 221 -11.35 0.63 -16.34
N GLY A 222 -10.60 -0.08 -15.50
CA GLY A 222 -10.47 0.14 -14.07
C GLY A 222 -9.03 0.23 -13.62
N THR A 223 -8.83 0.38 -12.32
CA THR A 223 -7.50 0.54 -11.72
C THR A 223 -7.38 -0.21 -10.39
N VAL A 224 -6.16 -0.55 -10.03
CA VAL A 224 -5.80 -1.15 -8.72
C VAL A 224 -4.89 -0.24 -7.91
N ASN A 225 -4.92 1.05 -8.15
CA ASN A 225 -4.02 1.99 -7.48
C ASN A 225 -4.26 2.06 -5.96
N SER A 226 -3.32 2.68 -5.24
CA SER A 226 -3.28 2.71 -3.77
C SER A 226 -4.45 3.46 -3.11
N ILE A 227 -5.22 4.23 -3.87
CA ILE A 227 -6.35 5.01 -3.36
C ILE A 227 -7.63 4.19 -3.17
N ASN A 228 -7.73 2.99 -3.74
CA ASN A 228 -8.87 2.12 -3.53
C ASN A 228 -9.03 1.80 -2.04
N TRP A 229 -10.21 2.09 -1.47
CA TRP A 229 -10.47 1.87 -0.05
C TRP A 229 -10.26 0.42 0.37
N ALA A 230 -10.61 -0.55 -0.48
CA ALA A 230 -10.43 -1.97 -0.15
C ALA A 230 -8.94 -2.31 0.06
N ARG A 231 -8.02 -1.66 -0.67
CA ARG A 231 -6.59 -1.81 -0.44
C ARG A 231 -6.15 -1.27 0.92
N LEU A 232 -6.66 -0.11 1.31
CA LEU A 232 -6.36 0.47 2.62
C LEU A 232 -6.97 -0.37 3.73
N LEU A 233 -8.23 -0.78 3.58
CA LEU A 233 -8.94 -1.58 4.57
C LEU A 233 -8.23 -2.91 4.86
N ALA A 234 -7.74 -3.61 3.83
CA ALA A 234 -6.98 -4.84 4.00
C ALA A 234 -5.73 -4.64 4.87
N GLN A 235 -5.13 -3.48 4.81
CA GLN A 235 -3.93 -3.15 5.58
C GLN A 235 -4.24 -2.85 7.06
N VAL A 236 -5.45 -2.45 7.40
CA VAL A 236 -5.86 -2.24 8.81
C VAL A 236 -5.66 -3.51 9.63
N VAL A 237 -5.92 -4.67 9.04
CA VAL A 237 -5.86 -5.97 9.72
C VAL A 237 -4.49 -6.25 10.34
N TYR A 238 -3.40 -6.03 9.62
CA TYR A 238 -2.08 -6.37 10.14
C TYR A 238 -1.59 -5.41 11.24
N TYR A 239 -2.15 -4.22 11.38
CA TYR A 239 -1.90 -3.40 12.57
C TYR A 239 -2.48 -4.05 13.81
N PHE A 240 -3.70 -4.61 13.73
CA PHE A 240 -4.28 -5.42 14.80
C PHE A 240 -3.43 -6.66 15.07
N ALA A 241 -3.03 -7.41 14.04
CA ALA A 241 -2.20 -8.59 14.19
C ALA A 241 -0.84 -8.28 14.85
N GLY A 242 -0.17 -7.22 14.43
CA GLY A 242 1.10 -6.77 15.04
C GLY A 242 0.91 -6.38 16.51
N TYR A 243 -0.13 -5.63 16.82
CA TYR A 243 -0.47 -5.27 18.19
C TYR A 243 -0.72 -6.50 19.07
N LEU A 244 -1.54 -7.43 18.60
CA LEU A 244 -1.88 -8.64 19.36
C LEU A 244 -0.67 -9.55 19.60
N GLN A 245 0.28 -9.58 18.67
CA GLN A 245 1.53 -10.34 18.86
C GLN A 245 2.51 -9.65 19.82
N ALA A 246 2.54 -8.33 19.84
CA ALA A 246 3.49 -7.55 20.63
C ALA A 246 3.06 -7.35 22.10
N THR A 247 1.81 -7.63 22.42
CA THR A 247 1.20 -7.30 23.72
C THR A 247 0.58 -8.51 24.39
N GLN A 248 0.46 -8.45 25.74
CA GLN A 248 -0.17 -9.48 26.57
C GLN A 248 -1.53 -9.02 27.11
N SER A 249 -1.77 -7.71 27.16
CA SER A 249 -3.01 -7.13 27.67
C SER A 249 -3.53 -6.05 26.73
N ASN A 250 -4.80 -5.67 26.90
CA ASN A 250 -5.50 -4.77 25.98
C ASN A 250 -5.35 -3.28 26.32
N ASP A 251 -4.62 -2.97 27.37
CA ASP A 251 -4.25 -1.60 27.81
C ASP A 251 -2.80 -1.21 27.47
N GLN A 252 -1.98 -2.21 27.09
CA GLN A 252 -0.62 -1.94 26.63
C GLN A 252 -0.67 -1.15 25.32
N LYS A 253 0.26 -0.19 25.19
CA LYS A 253 0.44 0.57 23.94
C LYS A 253 1.63 0.07 23.15
N VAL A 254 1.53 0.20 21.84
CA VAL A 254 2.64 -0.01 20.90
C VAL A 254 2.78 1.21 20.00
N SER A 255 3.93 1.35 19.36
CA SER A 255 4.13 2.31 18.27
C SER A 255 4.46 1.57 16.99
N PHE A 256 4.09 2.14 15.85
CA PHE A 256 4.45 1.62 14.53
C PHE A 256 5.28 2.63 13.77
N THR A 257 6.35 2.15 13.14
CA THR A 257 7.11 2.93 12.15
C THR A 257 6.89 2.32 10.78
N VAL A 258 6.55 3.18 9.84
CA VAL A 258 6.10 2.77 8.50
C VAL A 258 6.92 3.48 7.44
N PRO A 259 7.68 2.74 6.61
CA PRO A 259 8.25 3.30 5.39
C PRO A 259 7.13 3.86 4.52
N SER A 260 7.16 5.16 4.21
CA SER A 260 6.01 5.87 3.66
C SER A 260 6.35 6.60 2.36
N GLY A 261 5.56 6.32 1.32
CA GLY A 261 5.53 7.05 0.06
C GLY A 261 4.13 7.60 -0.19
N ASN A 262 3.20 6.76 -0.63
CA ASN A 262 1.79 7.13 -0.92
C ASN A 262 0.91 7.33 0.32
N PHE A 263 1.44 7.15 1.50
CA PHE A 263 0.72 7.26 2.77
C PHE A 263 -0.34 6.18 3.03
N GLY A 264 -0.55 5.25 2.12
CA GLY A 264 -1.60 4.22 2.23
C GLY A 264 -1.41 3.31 3.43
N ASN A 265 -0.22 2.78 3.61
CA ASN A 265 0.11 1.87 4.70
C ASN A 265 -0.08 2.55 6.07
N ILE A 266 0.53 3.70 6.31
CA ILE A 266 0.40 4.38 7.60
C ILE A 266 -1.00 4.97 7.82
N CYS A 267 -1.72 5.31 6.76
CA CYS A 267 -3.13 5.69 6.84
C CYS A 267 -4.00 4.55 7.40
N ALA A 268 -3.71 3.31 7.04
CA ALA A 268 -4.35 2.15 7.64
C ALA A 268 -4.06 2.05 9.15
N GLY A 269 -2.85 2.39 9.57
CA GLY A 269 -2.50 2.52 10.99
C GLY A 269 -3.29 3.62 11.69
N HIS A 270 -3.48 4.76 11.02
CA HIS A 270 -4.35 5.84 11.51
C HIS A 270 -5.79 5.34 11.71
N VAL A 271 -6.34 4.63 10.73
CA VAL A 271 -7.69 4.04 10.85
C VAL A 271 -7.77 3.06 12.04
N ALA A 272 -6.79 2.16 12.18
CA ALA A 272 -6.74 1.23 13.31
C ALA A 272 -6.74 1.96 14.66
N ARG A 273 -5.94 3.04 14.77
CA ARG A 273 -5.89 3.87 15.98
C ARG A 273 -7.22 4.57 16.23
N GLN A 274 -7.88 5.08 15.21
CA GLN A 274 -9.22 5.71 15.31
C GLN A 274 -10.31 4.70 15.69
N MET A 275 -10.12 3.42 15.41
CA MET A 275 -11.00 2.34 15.88
C MET A 275 -10.82 2.01 17.35
N GLY A 276 -9.74 2.48 17.98
CA GLY A 276 -9.45 2.24 19.38
C GLY A 276 -8.25 1.32 19.65
N LEU A 277 -7.52 0.88 18.62
CA LEU A 277 -6.28 0.13 18.82
C LEU A 277 -5.27 1.01 19.60
N PRO A 278 -4.69 0.50 20.72
CA PRO A 278 -3.82 1.32 21.56
C PRO A 278 -2.45 1.57 20.91
N ILE A 279 -2.41 2.55 20.02
CA ILE A 279 -1.21 3.00 19.33
C ILE A 279 -0.75 4.31 19.95
N ALA A 280 0.47 4.34 20.50
CA ALA A 280 1.07 5.54 21.06
C ALA A 280 1.53 6.49 19.96
N ARG A 281 2.36 5.99 19.03
CA ARG A 281 2.90 6.75 17.91
C ARG A 281 2.73 6.02 16.59
N LEU A 282 2.43 6.80 15.55
CA LEU A 282 2.55 6.43 14.15
C LEU A 282 3.70 7.21 13.56
N VAL A 283 4.79 6.53 13.25
CA VAL A 283 6.04 7.15 12.81
C VAL A 283 6.15 7.06 11.30
N VAL A 284 6.08 8.21 10.64
CA VAL A 284 6.28 8.33 9.19
C VAL A 284 7.77 8.34 8.89
N ALA A 285 8.27 7.31 8.24
CA ALA A 285 9.64 7.25 7.78
C ALA A 285 9.70 7.57 6.30
N THR A 286 10.38 8.65 5.92
CA THR A 286 10.61 9.02 4.53
C THR A 286 12.03 8.72 4.10
N ASN A 287 12.26 8.69 2.79
CA ASN A 287 13.60 8.77 2.22
C ASN A 287 13.96 10.23 1.90
N GLU A 288 14.87 10.47 0.95
CA GLU A 288 15.28 11.81 0.53
C GLU A 288 14.10 12.63 -0.03
N ASN A 289 13.03 11.97 -0.48
CA ASN A 289 11.76 12.59 -0.85
C ASN A 289 10.93 12.83 0.42
N ASP A 290 11.25 13.87 1.14
CA ASP A 290 10.83 14.12 2.52
C ASP A 290 9.59 15.02 2.66
N VAL A 291 8.73 15.06 1.65
CA VAL A 291 7.52 15.90 1.64
C VAL A 291 6.64 15.66 2.86
N LEU A 292 6.41 14.38 3.23
CA LEU A 292 5.62 14.05 4.41
C LEU A 292 6.31 14.43 5.72
N ASP A 293 7.62 14.20 5.84
CA ASP A 293 8.37 14.61 7.03
C ASP A 293 8.33 16.13 7.22
N GLU A 294 8.48 16.89 6.14
CA GLU A 294 8.33 18.36 6.18
C GLU A 294 6.95 18.75 6.69
N PHE A 295 5.88 18.12 6.18
CA PHE A 295 4.52 18.42 6.64
C PHE A 295 4.34 18.17 8.13
N PHE A 296 4.74 17.01 8.63
CA PHE A 296 4.55 16.67 10.05
C PHE A 296 5.39 17.53 10.99
N ARG A 297 6.51 18.09 10.50
CA ARG A 297 7.32 19.05 11.27
C ARG A 297 6.81 20.49 11.21
N THR A 298 6.24 20.91 10.08
CA THR A 298 5.99 22.34 9.81
C THR A 298 4.54 22.69 9.50
N GLY A 299 3.72 21.73 9.06
CA GLY A 299 2.38 21.97 8.52
C GLY A 299 2.34 22.32 7.04
N ALA A 300 3.51 22.52 6.40
CA ALA A 300 3.58 22.81 4.97
C ALA A 300 3.68 21.51 4.17
N TYR A 301 2.72 21.31 3.26
CA TYR A 301 2.72 20.22 2.30
C TYR A 301 3.05 20.79 0.93
N VAL A 302 4.30 20.57 0.50
CA VAL A 302 4.84 21.13 -0.74
C VAL A 302 5.20 19.98 -1.68
N VAL A 303 4.38 19.78 -2.71
CA VAL A 303 4.62 18.77 -3.73
C VAL A 303 5.75 19.25 -4.65
N ARG A 304 6.72 18.37 -4.89
CA ARG A 304 7.83 18.64 -5.81
C ARG A 304 7.50 18.05 -7.18
N GLY A 305 7.89 18.78 -8.25
CA GLY A 305 7.78 18.26 -9.61
C GLY A 305 8.70 17.06 -9.84
N SER A 306 8.53 16.39 -10.98
CA SER A 306 9.34 15.22 -11.34
C SER A 306 10.84 15.52 -11.36
N GLU A 307 11.22 16.74 -11.77
CA GLU A 307 12.61 17.21 -11.80
C GLU A 307 13.24 17.42 -10.42
N HIS A 308 12.42 17.48 -9.36
CA HIS A 308 12.84 17.66 -7.97
C HIS A 308 12.54 16.45 -7.08
N THR A 309 12.02 15.40 -7.66
CA THR A 309 11.83 14.10 -6.99
C THR A 309 13.06 13.25 -7.25
N TYR A 310 13.73 12.84 -6.16
CA TYR A 310 14.96 12.07 -6.24
C TYR A 310 14.68 10.62 -6.63
N GLU A 311 15.48 10.06 -7.51
CA GLU A 311 15.60 8.61 -7.68
C GLU A 311 16.52 8.07 -6.57
N THR A 312 16.01 7.19 -5.74
CA THR A 312 16.72 6.68 -4.57
C THR A 312 16.88 5.18 -4.58
N SER A 313 17.65 4.66 -3.62
CA SER A 313 17.79 3.21 -3.39
C SER A 313 16.61 2.59 -2.63
N SER A 314 15.61 3.39 -2.23
CA SER A 314 14.31 2.88 -1.73
C SER A 314 13.17 3.39 -2.65
N PRO A 315 13.11 2.91 -3.91
CA PRO A 315 12.35 3.54 -4.99
C PRO A 315 10.83 3.54 -4.81
N SER A 316 10.27 2.64 -4.03
CA SER A 316 8.82 2.64 -3.76
C SER A 316 8.36 3.85 -2.92
N MET A 317 9.32 4.55 -2.32
CA MET A 317 9.10 5.77 -1.54
C MET A 317 9.50 7.04 -2.32
N ASP A 318 9.85 6.94 -3.60
CA ASP A 318 10.18 8.08 -4.48
C ASP A 318 8.91 8.80 -4.91
N ILE A 319 8.23 9.37 -3.93
CA ILE A 319 6.91 9.97 -4.06
C ILE A 319 6.95 11.38 -3.49
N SER A 320 6.51 12.36 -4.30
CA SER A 320 6.31 13.74 -3.83
C SER A 320 4.85 14.03 -3.52
N LYS A 321 3.91 13.48 -4.30
CA LYS A 321 2.48 13.62 -4.08
C LYS A 321 1.91 12.32 -3.49
N ALA A 322 1.74 12.30 -2.18
CA ALA A 322 1.24 11.13 -1.46
C ALA A 322 -0.27 10.98 -1.67
N SER A 323 -0.67 9.96 -2.45
CA SER A 323 -2.05 9.81 -2.94
C SER A 323 -3.10 9.58 -1.84
N ASN A 324 -2.72 8.97 -0.70
CA ASN A 324 -3.63 8.70 0.41
C ASN A 324 -3.58 9.74 1.54
N PHE A 325 -2.73 10.74 1.42
CA PHE A 325 -2.57 11.76 2.46
C PHE A 325 -3.85 12.56 2.69
N GLU A 326 -4.62 12.78 1.65
CA GLU A 326 -5.92 13.47 1.71
C GLU A 326 -6.89 12.84 2.72
N ARG A 327 -6.86 11.52 2.92
CA ARG A 327 -7.70 10.84 3.91
C ARG A 327 -7.39 11.28 5.34
N PHE A 328 -6.12 11.40 5.66
CA PHE A 328 -5.71 11.89 6.98
C PHE A 328 -6.04 13.38 7.17
N VAL A 329 -5.76 14.21 6.16
CA VAL A 329 -6.07 15.65 6.23
C VAL A 329 -7.55 15.90 6.38
N PHE A 330 -8.40 15.10 5.72
CA PHE A 330 -9.85 15.15 5.90
C PHE A 330 -10.25 14.92 7.38
N ASP A 331 -9.72 13.89 8.01
CA ASP A 331 -9.95 13.64 9.44
C ASP A 331 -9.38 14.77 10.31
N LEU A 332 -8.19 15.26 10.01
CA LEU A 332 -7.53 16.37 10.70
C LEU A 332 -8.41 17.63 10.70
N LEU A 333 -9.08 17.91 9.59
CA LEU A 333 -9.97 19.06 9.43
C LEU A 333 -11.39 18.83 9.96
N GLY A 334 -11.60 17.80 10.79
CA GLY A 334 -12.91 17.47 11.34
C GLY A 334 -13.90 16.95 10.32
N ARG A 335 -13.42 16.36 9.23
CA ARG A 335 -14.20 15.83 8.11
C ARG A 335 -14.95 16.91 7.33
N ASP A 336 -14.34 18.09 7.22
CA ASP A 336 -14.85 19.17 6.38
C ASP A 336 -14.46 18.93 4.90
N GLY A 337 -15.43 18.48 4.10
CA GLY A 337 -15.23 18.18 2.69
C GLY A 337 -14.91 19.41 1.85
N GLN A 338 -15.47 20.59 2.18
CA GLN A 338 -15.16 21.82 1.47
C GLN A 338 -13.72 22.26 1.72
N ALA A 339 -13.31 22.31 2.98
CA ALA A 339 -11.94 22.65 3.35
C ALA A 339 -10.92 21.69 2.71
N THR A 340 -11.21 20.40 2.71
CA THR A 340 -10.36 19.39 2.07
C THR A 340 -10.25 19.61 0.55
N ARG A 341 -11.37 19.88 -0.11
CA ARG A 341 -11.37 20.19 -1.54
C ARG A 341 -10.56 21.43 -1.87
N GLU A 342 -10.67 22.49 -1.08
CA GLU A 342 -9.87 23.70 -1.24
C GLU A 342 -8.38 23.44 -1.14
N LEU A 343 -7.95 22.59 -0.20
CA LEU A 343 -6.53 22.24 -0.08
C LEU A 343 -6.01 21.38 -1.25
N PHE A 344 -6.76 20.37 -1.66
CA PHE A 344 -6.27 19.39 -2.65
C PHE A 344 -6.63 19.74 -4.09
N ALA A 345 -7.84 20.21 -4.37
CA ALA A 345 -8.24 20.58 -5.73
C ALA A 345 -7.75 21.96 -6.14
N GLU A 346 -7.66 22.91 -5.20
CA GLU A 346 -7.16 24.26 -5.49
C GLU A 346 -5.69 24.41 -5.07
N GLY A 347 -5.34 24.05 -3.85
CA GLY A 347 -3.99 24.20 -3.32
C GLY A 347 -2.99 23.30 -4.02
N VAL A 348 -3.12 21.99 -3.88
CA VAL A 348 -2.17 21.01 -4.45
C VAL A 348 -2.25 20.98 -5.97
N ALA A 349 -3.44 20.89 -6.56
CA ALA A 349 -3.58 20.72 -8.00
C ALA A 349 -3.18 21.97 -8.80
N ARG A 350 -3.39 23.18 -8.27
CA ARG A 350 -3.09 24.43 -8.96
C ARG A 350 -1.79 25.12 -8.50
N GLN A 351 -1.50 25.05 -7.20
CA GLN A 351 -0.35 25.75 -6.60
C GLN A 351 0.76 24.80 -6.16
N GLY A 352 0.52 23.48 -6.19
CA GLY A 352 1.47 22.46 -5.76
C GLY A 352 1.69 22.40 -4.25
N ARG A 353 0.89 23.12 -3.45
CA ARG A 353 1.12 23.21 -2.00
C ARG A 353 -0.10 23.66 -1.21
N PHE A 354 -0.06 23.40 0.08
CA PHE A 354 -0.82 24.12 1.11
C PHE A 354 -0.02 24.19 2.40
N ASP A 355 -0.44 25.06 3.32
CA ASP A 355 0.23 25.27 4.60
C ASP A 355 -0.81 25.32 5.73
N LEU A 356 -0.70 24.39 6.68
CA LEU A 356 -1.51 24.33 7.90
C LEU A 356 -0.72 24.68 9.16
N GLY A 357 0.52 25.20 9.04
CA GLY A 357 1.39 25.47 10.17
C GLY A 357 0.79 26.42 11.22
N GLY A 358 0.01 27.38 10.79
CA GLY A 358 -0.74 28.29 11.67
C GLY A 358 -2.11 27.78 12.14
N ASN A 359 -2.53 26.60 11.69
CA ASN A 359 -3.84 26.06 12.04
C ASN A 359 -3.78 25.31 13.40
N PRO A 360 -4.64 25.64 14.38
CA PRO A 360 -4.66 24.95 15.67
C PRO A 360 -4.86 23.44 15.57
N LEU A 361 -5.63 22.97 14.60
CA LEU A 361 -5.86 21.53 14.37
C LEU A 361 -4.57 20.80 13.99
N PHE A 362 -3.71 21.44 13.19
CA PHE A 362 -2.40 20.87 12.88
C PHE A 362 -1.50 20.85 14.11
N GLN A 363 -1.50 21.91 14.92
CA GLN A 363 -0.67 22.00 16.12
C GLN A 363 -1.01 20.92 17.15
N GLU A 364 -2.26 20.46 17.19
CA GLU A 364 -2.72 19.38 18.06
C GLU A 364 -2.54 17.98 17.44
N ALA A 365 -2.17 17.89 16.17
CA ALA A 365 -2.19 16.63 15.42
C ALA A 365 -1.31 15.53 16.02
N ALA A 366 -0.11 15.87 16.50
CA ALA A 366 0.79 14.90 17.11
C ALA A 366 0.20 14.29 18.39
N ALA A 367 -0.41 15.13 19.26
CA ALA A 367 -1.05 14.66 20.49
C ALA A 367 -2.33 13.88 20.19
N ARG A 368 -3.14 14.35 19.25
CA ARG A 368 -4.45 13.77 18.95
C ARG A 368 -4.37 12.49 18.13
N TYR A 369 -3.46 12.45 17.16
CA TYR A 369 -3.35 11.33 16.18
C TYR A 369 -2.07 10.51 16.32
N GLY A 370 -1.13 10.95 17.16
CA GLY A 370 0.10 10.22 17.44
C GLY A 370 1.17 10.27 16.34
N PHE A 371 0.99 11.09 15.30
CA PHE A 371 1.96 11.19 14.21
C PHE A 371 3.24 11.90 14.62
N VAL A 372 4.36 11.25 14.31
CA VAL A 372 5.71 11.82 14.31
C VAL A 372 6.41 11.35 13.04
N SER A 373 7.53 11.96 12.67
CA SER A 373 8.19 11.64 11.42
C SER A 373 9.71 11.72 11.49
N GLY A 374 10.35 11.17 10.50
CA GLY A 374 11.79 11.27 10.31
C GLY A 374 12.19 10.94 8.87
N LYS A 375 13.45 11.18 8.56
CA LYS A 375 14.02 11.04 7.22
C LYS A 375 15.22 10.11 7.26
N SER A 376 15.41 9.34 6.21
CA SER A 376 16.55 8.45 5.98
C SER A 376 17.15 8.74 4.62
N THR A 377 18.48 8.77 4.56
CA THR A 377 19.25 8.98 3.33
C THR A 377 19.87 7.68 2.83
N HIS A 378 20.47 7.69 1.65
CA HIS A 378 21.21 6.53 1.13
C HIS A 378 22.32 6.08 2.08
N ALA A 379 23.06 7.02 2.63
CA ALA A 379 24.10 6.69 3.63
C ALA A 379 23.51 6.04 4.88
N ASP A 380 22.35 6.54 5.35
CA ASP A 380 21.62 5.95 6.48
C ASP A 380 21.17 4.52 6.15
N ARG A 381 20.65 4.29 4.95
CA ARG A 381 20.21 2.96 4.50
C ARG A 381 21.35 1.95 4.52
N LEU A 382 22.49 2.30 3.91
CA LEU A 382 23.66 1.43 3.87
C LEU A 382 24.16 1.10 5.29
N ALA A 383 24.28 2.12 6.15
CA ALA A 383 24.71 1.95 7.53
C ALA A 383 23.73 1.07 8.33
N THR A 384 22.43 1.28 8.16
CA THR A 384 21.38 0.54 8.87
C THR A 384 21.32 -0.92 8.41
N ILE A 385 21.42 -1.19 7.11
CA ILE A 385 21.48 -2.56 6.57
C ILE A 385 22.69 -3.29 7.13
N ARG A 386 23.86 -2.65 7.13
CA ARG A 386 25.11 -3.23 7.64
C ARG A 386 25.05 -3.49 9.13
N ASP A 387 24.65 -2.51 9.93
CA ASP A 387 24.54 -2.63 11.38
C ASP A 387 23.55 -3.74 11.78
N THR A 388 22.40 -3.79 11.14
CA THR A 388 21.36 -4.79 11.41
C THR A 388 21.85 -6.20 11.09
N PHE A 389 22.57 -6.38 9.98
CA PHE A 389 23.12 -7.67 9.61
C PHE A 389 24.28 -8.10 10.54
N GLU A 390 25.21 -7.21 10.84
CA GLU A 390 26.38 -7.49 11.69
C GLU A 390 25.97 -7.79 13.14
N ARG A 391 25.02 -7.04 13.69
CA ARG A 391 24.62 -7.19 15.10
C ARG A 391 23.59 -8.30 15.31
N PHE A 392 22.69 -8.51 14.39
CA PHE A 392 21.52 -9.38 14.60
C PHE A 392 21.40 -10.52 13.58
N GLY A 393 22.28 -10.57 12.58
CA GLY A 393 22.22 -11.57 11.51
C GLY A 393 20.97 -11.45 10.63
N THR A 394 20.29 -10.32 10.69
CA THR A 394 19.05 -10.06 9.93
C THR A 394 19.34 -9.17 8.74
N MET A 395 19.01 -9.69 7.56
CA MET A 395 19.10 -8.92 6.31
C MET A 395 17.77 -8.23 6.04
N ILE A 396 17.79 -6.90 5.96
CA ILE A 396 16.62 -6.08 5.67
C ILE A 396 16.77 -5.40 4.32
N ASP A 397 15.65 -5.10 3.66
CA ASP A 397 15.64 -4.33 2.43
C ASP A 397 15.83 -2.83 2.69
N THR A 398 15.98 -2.08 1.62
CA THR A 398 16.27 -0.63 1.67
C THR A 398 15.13 0.19 2.29
N HIS A 399 13.87 -0.18 2.02
CA HIS A 399 12.69 0.50 2.59
C HIS A 399 12.56 0.21 4.09
N THR A 400 12.72 -1.05 4.47
CA THR A 400 12.74 -1.45 5.89
C THR A 400 13.89 -0.76 6.64
N ALA A 401 15.04 -0.56 5.98
CA ALA A 401 16.15 0.19 6.55
C ALA A 401 15.79 1.65 6.84
N ASP A 402 15.06 2.32 5.95
CA ASP A 402 14.53 3.67 6.23
C ASP A 402 13.64 3.64 7.48
N GLY A 403 12.78 2.64 7.59
CA GLY A 403 11.92 2.45 8.76
C GLY A 403 12.70 2.22 10.06
N VAL A 404 13.66 1.31 10.04
CA VAL A 404 14.48 0.98 11.23
C VAL A 404 15.29 2.19 11.70
N LYS A 405 15.90 2.93 10.76
CA LYS A 405 16.66 4.15 11.09
C LYS A 405 15.79 5.15 11.84
N VAL A 406 14.63 5.47 11.31
CA VAL A 406 13.72 6.46 11.90
C VAL A 406 13.08 5.92 13.19
N ALA A 407 12.76 4.62 13.25
CA ALA A 407 12.21 4.00 14.46
C ALA A 407 13.17 4.15 15.67
N ARG A 408 14.47 3.98 15.45
CA ARG A 408 15.48 4.13 16.50
C ARG A 408 15.53 5.55 17.10
N GLU A 409 15.15 6.55 16.32
CA GLU A 409 15.05 7.94 16.78
C GLU A 409 13.79 8.21 17.62
N GLN A 410 12.80 7.32 17.54
CA GLN A 410 11.46 7.51 18.10
C GLN A 410 11.10 6.50 19.21
N LEU A 411 12.07 5.75 19.71
CA LEU A 411 11.83 4.75 20.77
C LEU A 411 11.35 5.42 22.05
N GLN A 412 10.40 4.76 22.72
CA GLN A 412 9.88 5.17 24.03
C GLN A 412 10.02 4.00 25.00
N SER A 413 10.52 4.29 26.21
CA SER A 413 10.64 3.27 27.25
C SER A 413 9.29 2.63 27.56
N GLY A 414 9.25 1.29 27.60
CA GLY A 414 8.06 0.52 27.93
C GLY A 414 6.99 0.46 26.83
N VAL A 415 7.24 1.05 25.65
CA VAL A 415 6.35 0.98 24.49
C VAL A 415 7.06 0.24 23.35
N PRO A 416 6.65 -0.99 23.01
CA PRO A 416 7.24 -1.70 21.88
C PRO A 416 7.09 -0.90 20.58
N MET A 417 8.17 -0.77 19.83
CA MET A 417 8.19 -0.18 18.50
C MET A 417 8.16 -1.30 17.46
N ILE A 418 7.16 -1.27 16.60
CA ILE A 418 6.99 -2.23 15.51
C ILE A 418 7.31 -1.53 14.19
N VAL A 419 8.36 -1.98 13.52
CA VAL A 419 8.68 -1.53 12.16
C VAL A 419 8.03 -2.50 11.17
N LEU A 420 7.30 -1.97 10.20
CA LEU A 420 6.73 -2.78 9.13
C LEU A 420 7.80 -3.10 8.09
N GLU A 421 8.06 -4.40 7.89
CA GLU A 421 8.92 -4.90 6.82
C GLU A 421 8.12 -4.92 5.52
N THR A 422 8.50 -4.07 4.58
CA THR A 422 7.68 -3.79 3.39
C THR A 422 8.14 -4.49 2.12
N ALA A 423 9.36 -5.01 2.09
CA ALA A 423 9.89 -5.81 0.99
C ALA A 423 10.99 -6.74 1.46
N LEU A 424 11.33 -7.76 0.67
CA LEU A 424 12.51 -8.59 0.90
C LEU A 424 13.73 -8.06 0.13
N PRO A 425 14.95 -8.27 0.66
CA PRO A 425 16.19 -7.73 0.09
C PRO A 425 16.45 -8.10 -1.37
N ILE A 426 16.03 -9.28 -1.82
CA ILE A 426 16.25 -9.74 -3.20
C ILE A 426 15.68 -8.80 -4.27
N LYS A 427 14.66 -8.03 -3.93
CA LYS A 427 14.06 -7.06 -4.88
C LYS A 427 14.98 -5.87 -5.16
N PHE A 428 15.93 -5.60 -4.27
CA PHE A 428 16.85 -4.46 -4.31
C PHE A 428 18.32 -4.90 -4.13
N ALA A 429 18.69 -5.95 -4.84
CA ALA A 429 19.95 -6.67 -4.67
C ALA A 429 21.20 -5.77 -4.78
N ALA A 430 21.21 -4.81 -5.70
CA ALA A 430 22.37 -3.96 -5.93
C ALA A 430 22.77 -3.14 -4.67
N THR A 431 21.80 -2.59 -3.97
CA THR A 431 22.05 -1.81 -2.75
C THR A 431 22.43 -2.72 -1.58
N ILE A 432 21.86 -3.92 -1.49
CA ILE A 432 22.27 -4.91 -0.48
C ILE A 432 23.74 -5.30 -0.69
N GLU A 433 24.15 -5.54 -1.93
CA GLU A 433 25.54 -5.85 -2.27
C GLU A 433 26.46 -4.67 -1.94
N GLU A 434 26.05 -3.44 -2.23
CA GLU A 434 26.79 -2.23 -1.85
C GLU A 434 26.99 -2.14 -0.33
N ALA A 435 25.96 -2.46 0.46
CA ALA A 435 26.00 -2.39 1.91
C ALA A 435 26.82 -3.52 2.54
N LEU A 436 26.66 -4.77 2.06
CA LEU A 436 27.14 -5.98 2.73
C LEU A 436 28.30 -6.68 2.01
N GLY A 437 28.61 -6.31 0.76
CA GLY A 437 29.61 -6.98 -0.05
C GLY A 437 29.19 -8.40 -0.49
N ARG A 438 27.89 -8.71 -0.39
CA ARG A 438 27.32 -9.99 -0.82
C ARG A 438 25.92 -9.80 -1.40
N LEU A 439 25.50 -10.72 -2.26
CA LEU A 439 24.15 -10.77 -2.77
C LEU A 439 23.15 -11.15 -1.66
N PRO A 440 21.91 -10.65 -1.71
CA PRO A 440 20.88 -11.06 -0.78
C PRO A 440 20.47 -12.53 -0.97
N ASP A 441 19.94 -13.12 0.10
CA ASP A 441 19.37 -14.45 0.04
C ASP A 441 18.16 -14.46 -0.91
N ARG A 442 18.04 -15.55 -1.69
CA ARG A 442 16.97 -15.74 -2.66
C ARG A 442 16.00 -16.80 -2.14
N PRO A 443 14.70 -16.51 -2.02
CA PRO A 443 13.71 -17.54 -1.74
C PRO A 443 13.69 -18.63 -2.81
N ALA A 444 13.63 -19.90 -2.41
CA ALA A 444 13.70 -21.05 -3.31
C ALA A 444 12.66 -21.02 -4.44
N LYS A 445 11.45 -20.48 -4.16
CA LYS A 445 10.39 -20.35 -5.16
C LYS A 445 10.73 -19.44 -6.35
N PHE A 446 11.78 -18.63 -6.23
CA PHE A 446 12.25 -17.71 -7.27
C PHE A 446 13.60 -18.11 -7.89
N GLU A 447 14.13 -19.29 -7.57
CA GLU A 447 15.34 -19.78 -8.24
C GLU A 447 15.09 -19.94 -9.75
N GLY A 448 15.99 -19.37 -10.55
CA GLY A 448 15.94 -19.45 -12.02
C GLY A 448 14.83 -18.62 -12.66
N ILE A 449 14.17 -17.73 -11.94
CA ILE A 449 13.04 -16.93 -12.50
C ILE A 449 13.49 -16.07 -13.69
N GLU A 450 14.72 -15.57 -13.68
CA GLU A 450 15.27 -14.76 -14.77
C GLU A 450 15.46 -15.55 -16.07
N ASP A 451 15.54 -16.87 -15.99
CA ASP A 451 15.74 -17.78 -17.15
C ASP A 451 14.41 -18.23 -17.76
N LEU A 452 13.28 -17.92 -17.13
CA LEU A 452 11.97 -18.27 -17.65
C LEU A 452 11.63 -17.48 -18.92
N PRO A 453 10.82 -18.06 -19.84
CA PRO A 453 10.33 -17.34 -21.03
C PRO A 453 9.59 -16.06 -20.62
N LYS A 454 9.90 -14.97 -21.29
CA LYS A 454 9.29 -13.66 -21.03
C LYS A 454 8.24 -13.34 -22.07
N ARG A 455 7.08 -12.83 -21.61
CA ARG A 455 6.00 -12.36 -22.45
C ARG A 455 5.74 -10.90 -22.15
N VAL A 456 6.19 -10.06 -23.06
CA VAL A 456 6.06 -8.59 -22.97
C VAL A 456 5.97 -8.02 -24.38
N THR A 457 5.17 -6.98 -24.55
CA THR A 457 5.06 -6.24 -25.82
C THR A 457 5.68 -4.86 -25.65
N ASP A 458 6.62 -4.53 -26.53
CA ASP A 458 7.22 -3.20 -26.57
C ASP A 458 6.34 -2.25 -27.40
N LEU A 459 5.99 -1.09 -26.83
CA LEU A 459 5.26 -0.03 -27.53
C LEU A 459 5.94 1.33 -27.28
N PRO A 460 5.81 2.28 -28.24
CA PRO A 460 6.20 3.65 -28.00
C PRO A 460 5.29 4.31 -26.95
N ALA A 461 5.69 5.46 -26.42
CA ALA A 461 4.90 6.25 -25.48
C ALA A 461 3.72 6.93 -26.19
N ASP A 462 2.75 6.16 -26.62
CA ASP A 462 1.61 6.56 -27.44
C ASP A 462 0.33 5.92 -26.92
N ALA A 463 -0.56 6.73 -26.35
CA ALA A 463 -1.83 6.28 -25.78
C ALA A 463 -2.73 5.58 -26.82
N GLU A 464 -2.73 6.00 -28.08
CA GLU A 464 -3.56 5.39 -29.13
C GLU A 464 -3.09 3.96 -29.45
N GLN A 465 -1.78 3.71 -29.44
CA GLN A 465 -1.25 2.37 -29.64
C GLN A 465 -1.55 1.45 -28.47
N VAL A 466 -1.53 1.97 -27.24
CA VAL A 466 -1.94 1.19 -26.04
C VAL A 466 -3.43 0.89 -26.10
N LYS A 467 -4.29 1.84 -26.46
CA LYS A 467 -5.73 1.58 -26.68
C LYS A 467 -5.96 0.49 -27.74
N ALA A 468 -5.26 0.56 -28.88
CA ALA A 468 -5.37 -0.45 -29.93
C ALA A 468 -4.94 -1.84 -29.43
N TYR A 469 -3.91 -1.92 -28.60
CA TYR A 469 -3.50 -3.16 -27.97
C TYR A 469 -4.59 -3.73 -27.06
N ILE A 470 -5.17 -2.88 -26.17
CA ILE A 470 -6.26 -3.29 -25.28
C ILE A 470 -7.45 -3.80 -26.07
N ALA A 471 -7.89 -3.05 -27.08
CA ALA A 471 -9.03 -3.43 -27.92
C ALA A 471 -8.84 -4.82 -28.56
N ARG A 472 -7.68 -5.10 -29.14
CA ARG A 472 -7.38 -6.40 -29.77
C ARG A 472 -7.44 -7.60 -28.79
N HIS A 473 -7.25 -7.36 -27.50
CA HIS A 473 -7.26 -8.42 -26.49
C HIS A 473 -8.56 -8.51 -25.69
N CYS A 474 -9.48 -7.57 -25.92
CA CYS A 474 -10.82 -7.56 -25.32
C CYS A 474 -11.94 -7.94 -26.29
N ASP A 475 -11.74 -7.72 -27.60
CA ASP A 475 -12.65 -8.12 -28.69
C ASP A 475 -12.36 -9.57 -29.09
#